data_6af8953b03b21bf5e1bcfcc801b713e9
#
_entry.id   6af8953b03b21bf5e1bcfcc801b713e9
#
_cell.length_a   1.000
_cell.length_b   1.000
_cell.length_c   1.000
_cell.angle_alpha   90.00
_cell.angle_beta   90.00
_cell.angle_gamma   90.00
#
_symmetry.space_group_name_H-M   'P 1'
#
loop_
_entity.id
_entity.type
_entity.pdbx_description
1 polymer ?
#
loop_
_entity_poly.entity_id
_entity_poly.type
_entity_poly.pdbx_seq_one_letter_code
_entity_poly.pdbx_strand_id
1 'polypeptide(L)'
;KIPDSIISISSGYVVAVDKKIQKIYVFKKNGELTRVFEAGCSTGKNQGGKQVSGDAKTPTGIFFATRILTNPGPPETYGTLAFPLDYPNITDRKSGKNGDNIWIHGTIKPITPFQSNGCVVLNDKDIHALAKFIHLNKTPVIIAESIRWIPQNQTPSTKHELEKLLSDWTRGYLEGNMKAIDKLYLKNFQISGKKRERLASSLSNIQNAKSHFVLEPRDISILQHDKDAVIVFDRITGVNPDGSFSGSFQRLSLQNINHQWFILDDEAVTTPVVQKAASPAIQIPDTDSAAKEAVRKLVTRWAKSWESGNMSAYRSCYASNFRAQGMNLDQWVSHKASVRDRSKNIRVRIDNVRISTAAKQATAIFRQHYSSNLLKSSGTKKLEMIKMNGTWKIVRESIQ
;
A
#
# COMPACT_ATOMS: atom_id res chain seq x y z
N LYS A 1 14.36 15.22 -19.45
CA LYS A 1 13.02 15.86 -19.33
C LYS A 1 12.13 15.00 -18.49
N ILE A 2 11.22 15.61 -17.75
CA ILE A 2 10.24 14.98 -16.86
C ILE A 2 8.83 15.53 -17.17
N PRO A 3 7.75 14.82 -16.83
CA PRO A 3 6.40 15.37 -16.87
C PRO A 3 6.28 16.57 -15.94
N ASP A 4 5.69 17.65 -16.40
CA ASP A 4 5.43 18.85 -15.59
C ASP A 4 4.45 18.59 -14.43
N SER A 5 3.63 17.55 -14.57
CA SER A 5 2.72 17.07 -13.53
C SER A 5 3.43 16.52 -12.28
N ILE A 6 4.72 16.21 -12.36
CA ILE A 6 5.54 15.80 -11.22
C ILE A 6 6.19 17.04 -10.62
N ILE A 7 5.54 17.64 -9.63
CA ILE A 7 6.03 18.87 -8.96
C ILE A 7 7.26 18.59 -8.12
N SER A 8 7.18 17.57 -7.28
CA SER A 8 8.32 17.02 -6.54
C SER A 8 8.05 15.57 -6.12
N ILE A 9 9.12 14.83 -5.91
CA ILE A 9 9.07 13.47 -5.40
C ILE A 9 10.31 13.24 -4.55
N SER A 10 10.14 12.74 -3.33
CA SER A 10 11.25 12.43 -2.41
C SER A 10 11.73 11.01 -2.59
N SER A 11 10.81 10.06 -2.75
CA SER A 11 11.11 8.64 -2.91
C SER A 11 10.02 7.93 -3.72
N GLY A 12 10.28 6.67 -4.10
CA GLY A 12 9.28 5.82 -4.75
C GLY A 12 9.15 6.02 -6.26
N TYR A 13 7.96 5.71 -6.77
CA TYR A 13 7.65 5.68 -8.19
C TYR A 13 6.44 6.54 -8.53
N VAL A 14 6.42 7.06 -9.75
CA VAL A 14 5.25 7.70 -10.37
C VAL A 14 5.01 7.06 -11.72
N VAL A 15 3.79 6.63 -11.98
CA VAL A 15 3.34 6.17 -13.30
C VAL A 15 2.75 7.36 -14.05
N ALA A 16 3.05 7.50 -15.33
CA ALA A 16 2.50 8.55 -16.19
C ALA A 16 2.02 7.96 -17.51
N VAL A 17 0.79 8.25 -17.89
CA VAL A 17 0.17 7.81 -19.15
C VAL A 17 -0.05 9.02 -20.04
N ASP A 18 0.50 8.97 -21.25
CA ASP A 18 0.27 9.94 -22.31
C ASP A 18 -0.74 9.35 -23.30
N LYS A 19 -1.97 9.86 -23.27
CA LYS A 19 -3.05 9.36 -24.11
C LYS A 19 -2.83 9.73 -25.59
N LYS A 20 -2.20 10.88 -25.87
CA LYS A 20 -2.00 11.34 -27.23
C LYS A 20 -1.06 10.41 -28.02
N ILE A 21 0.01 9.98 -27.41
CA ILE A 21 1.01 9.11 -28.07
C ILE A 21 0.92 7.67 -27.62
N GLN A 22 -0.09 7.31 -26.81
CA GLN A 22 -0.40 5.95 -26.36
C GLN A 22 0.79 5.28 -25.69
N LYS A 23 1.40 5.97 -24.73
CA LYS A 23 2.54 5.48 -23.97
C LYS A 23 2.33 5.59 -22.47
N ILE A 24 2.91 4.64 -21.75
CA ILE A 24 2.99 4.62 -20.30
C ILE A 24 4.44 4.61 -19.86
N TYR A 25 4.73 5.37 -18.81
CA TYR A 25 6.07 5.56 -18.25
C TYR A 25 6.07 5.30 -16.75
N VAL A 26 7.21 4.93 -16.21
CA VAL A 26 7.47 4.98 -14.76
C VAL A 26 8.71 5.82 -14.51
N PHE A 27 8.58 6.73 -13.55
CA PHE A 27 9.66 7.56 -13.04
C PHE A 27 10.00 7.13 -11.62
N LYS A 28 11.29 7.14 -11.30
CA LYS A 28 11.85 6.84 -9.99
C LYS A 28 12.76 7.98 -9.55
N LYS A 29 12.67 8.36 -8.28
CA LYS A 29 13.64 9.25 -7.63
C LYS A 29 14.80 8.44 -7.08
N ASN A 30 16.00 8.74 -7.56
CA ASN A 30 17.26 8.22 -7.05
C ASN A 30 18.35 9.28 -7.27
N GLY A 31 18.41 10.29 -6.36
CA GLY A 31 19.10 11.53 -6.61
C GLY A 31 18.31 12.38 -7.61
N GLU A 32 18.42 12.08 -8.89
CA GLU A 32 17.59 12.69 -9.95
C GLU A 32 16.33 11.84 -10.25
N LEU A 33 15.34 12.46 -10.90
CA LEU A 33 14.16 11.75 -11.37
C LEU A 33 14.46 11.07 -12.71
N THR A 34 14.51 9.74 -12.72
CA THR A 34 14.86 8.94 -13.89
C THR A 34 13.67 8.13 -14.39
N ARG A 35 13.55 8.01 -15.73
CA ARG A 35 12.59 7.09 -16.34
C ARG A 35 13.15 5.68 -16.28
N VAL A 36 12.44 4.79 -15.57
CA VAL A 36 12.85 3.39 -15.34
C VAL A 36 12.02 2.36 -16.11
N PHE A 37 10.90 2.80 -16.70
CA PHE A 37 10.05 1.95 -17.53
C PHE A 37 9.34 2.79 -18.60
N GLU A 38 9.14 2.20 -19.77
CA GLU A 38 8.33 2.74 -20.87
C GLU A 38 7.73 1.56 -21.64
N ALA A 39 6.44 1.67 -22.00
CA ALA A 39 5.76 0.73 -22.87
C ALA A 39 4.71 1.45 -23.73
N GLY A 40 4.29 0.82 -24.83
CA GLY A 40 3.09 1.19 -25.54
C GLY A 40 1.85 0.80 -24.74
N CYS A 41 0.78 1.56 -24.87
CA CYS A 41 -0.51 1.22 -24.29
C CYS A 41 -1.66 1.52 -25.26
N SER A 42 -2.85 1.07 -24.93
CA SER A 42 -4.10 1.44 -25.60
C SER A 42 -5.03 2.06 -24.59
N THR A 43 -5.61 3.21 -24.92
CA THR A 43 -6.59 3.90 -24.07
C THR A 43 -7.98 3.91 -24.73
N GLY A 44 -8.93 4.60 -24.12
CA GLY A 44 -10.32 4.67 -24.60
C GLY A 44 -10.45 5.11 -26.06
N LYS A 45 -11.42 4.52 -26.76
CA LYS A 45 -11.75 4.79 -28.19
C LYS A 45 -12.05 6.27 -28.45
N ASN A 46 -12.64 6.94 -27.46
CA ASN A 46 -13.03 8.32 -27.57
C ASN A 46 -12.01 9.22 -26.86
N GLN A 47 -11.67 10.33 -27.51
CA GLN A 47 -10.73 11.33 -26.97
C GLN A 47 -11.35 12.15 -25.84
N GLY A 48 -10.50 12.85 -25.11
CA GLY A 48 -10.87 13.64 -23.95
C GLY A 48 -10.97 12.82 -22.65
N GLY A 49 -11.10 13.53 -21.53
CA GLY A 49 -11.26 12.90 -20.21
C GLY A 49 -12.66 12.29 -20.04
N LYS A 50 -12.72 11.15 -19.34
CA LYS A 50 -13.97 10.46 -19.01
C LYS A 50 -14.89 11.36 -18.19
N GLN A 51 -16.18 11.37 -18.55
CA GLN A 51 -17.23 12.16 -17.88
C GLN A 51 -18.32 11.25 -17.32
N VAL A 52 -18.83 10.33 -18.13
CA VAL A 52 -19.99 9.49 -17.77
C VAL A 52 -19.72 8.01 -18.07
N SER A 53 -20.50 7.14 -17.44
CA SER A 53 -20.47 5.71 -17.73
C SER A 53 -20.74 5.45 -19.22
N GLY A 54 -20.02 4.50 -19.82
CA GLY A 54 -20.22 4.11 -21.21
C GLY A 54 -19.63 5.05 -22.29
N ASP A 55 -19.00 6.16 -21.92
CA ASP A 55 -18.43 7.13 -22.87
C ASP A 55 -17.18 6.63 -23.60
N ALA A 56 -16.66 5.45 -23.26
CA ALA A 56 -15.46 4.82 -23.81
C ALA A 56 -14.22 5.73 -23.77
N LYS A 57 -14.14 6.61 -22.76
CA LYS A 57 -13.02 7.51 -22.52
C LYS A 57 -12.18 7.04 -21.34
N THR A 58 -10.87 7.18 -21.44
CA THR A 58 -9.97 7.05 -20.30
C THR A 58 -9.96 8.38 -19.53
N PRO A 59 -10.12 8.36 -18.18
CA PRO A 59 -10.09 9.58 -17.39
C PRO A 59 -8.72 10.27 -17.47
N THR A 60 -8.69 11.56 -17.20
CA THR A 60 -7.48 12.34 -16.96
C THR A 60 -7.45 12.79 -15.52
N GLY A 61 -6.28 12.80 -14.91
CA GLY A 61 -6.10 13.13 -13.49
C GLY A 61 -5.00 12.32 -12.82
N ILE A 62 -5.04 12.30 -11.51
CA ILE A 62 -4.11 11.55 -10.64
C ILE A 62 -4.90 10.48 -9.91
N PHE A 63 -4.53 9.23 -10.10
CA PHE A 63 -5.23 8.05 -9.59
C PHE A 63 -4.28 7.13 -8.83
N PHE A 64 -4.85 6.14 -8.14
CA PHE A 64 -4.10 5.10 -7.42
C PHE A 64 -4.69 3.73 -7.72
N ALA A 65 -3.81 2.74 -7.88
CA ALA A 65 -4.23 1.35 -7.96
C ALA A 65 -4.70 0.88 -6.58
N THR A 66 -5.92 0.37 -6.49
CA THR A 66 -6.56 0.00 -5.21
C THR A 66 -6.36 -1.46 -4.84
N ARG A 67 -6.16 -2.32 -5.82
CA ARG A 67 -5.98 -3.77 -5.65
C ARG A 67 -5.26 -4.39 -6.85
N ILE A 68 -4.83 -5.63 -6.69
CA ILE A 68 -4.29 -6.46 -7.77
C ILE A 68 -5.33 -7.54 -8.08
N LEU A 69 -5.61 -7.74 -9.35
CA LEU A 69 -6.43 -8.84 -9.85
C LEU A 69 -5.55 -9.75 -10.71
N THR A 70 -5.47 -11.02 -10.34
CA THR A 70 -4.80 -12.06 -11.13
C THR A 70 -5.84 -12.86 -11.89
N ASN A 71 -5.62 -13.05 -13.18
CA ASN A 71 -6.56 -13.71 -14.10
C ASN A 71 -7.97 -13.11 -13.98
N PRO A 72 -8.14 -11.78 -14.22
CA PRO A 72 -9.39 -11.08 -13.92
C PRO A 72 -10.54 -11.41 -14.88
N GLY A 73 -10.26 -12.17 -15.94
CA GLY A 73 -11.23 -12.56 -16.97
C GLY A 73 -10.52 -13.19 -18.16
N PRO A 74 -11.17 -13.22 -19.34
CA PRO A 74 -10.55 -13.76 -20.55
C PRO A 74 -9.21 -13.07 -20.86
N PRO A 75 -8.11 -13.83 -21.05
CA PRO A 75 -6.77 -13.25 -21.24
C PRO A 75 -6.67 -12.37 -22.49
N GLU A 76 -7.49 -12.64 -23.49
CA GLU A 76 -7.58 -11.84 -24.72
C GLU A 76 -8.09 -10.43 -24.46
N THR A 77 -8.83 -10.24 -23.36
CA THR A 77 -9.41 -8.94 -23.00
C THR A 77 -8.67 -8.28 -21.86
N TYR A 78 -8.38 -9.04 -20.80
CA TYR A 78 -7.87 -8.48 -19.55
C TYR A 78 -6.45 -8.94 -19.19
N GLY A 79 -5.83 -9.81 -20.02
CA GLY A 79 -4.55 -10.41 -19.70
C GLY A 79 -4.58 -11.26 -18.44
N THR A 80 -3.43 -11.45 -17.83
CA THR A 80 -3.28 -12.25 -16.61
C THR A 80 -3.18 -11.37 -15.35
N LEU A 81 -3.07 -10.04 -15.50
CA LEU A 81 -2.89 -9.10 -14.40
C LEU A 81 -3.62 -7.79 -14.65
N ALA A 82 -4.26 -7.25 -13.61
CA ALA A 82 -4.91 -5.96 -13.67
C ALA A 82 -4.83 -5.18 -12.35
N PHE A 83 -4.86 -3.85 -12.47
CA PHE A 83 -4.85 -2.88 -11.40
C PHE A 83 -6.06 -1.94 -11.53
N PRO A 84 -7.18 -2.18 -10.84
CA PRO A 84 -8.26 -1.22 -10.73
C PRO A 84 -7.78 0.09 -10.11
N LEU A 85 -8.15 1.21 -10.74
CA LEU A 85 -7.88 2.56 -10.26
C LEU A 85 -9.06 3.07 -9.42
N ASP A 86 -8.78 4.05 -8.55
CA ASP A 86 -9.76 4.72 -7.69
C ASP A 86 -10.65 5.74 -8.43
N TYR A 87 -10.92 5.51 -9.72
CA TYR A 87 -11.86 6.30 -10.50
C TYR A 87 -13.32 5.89 -10.21
N PRO A 88 -14.28 6.85 -10.05
CA PRO A 88 -14.07 8.28 -9.92
C PRO A 88 -13.51 8.65 -8.54
N ASN A 89 -12.42 9.40 -8.52
CA ASN A 89 -11.84 9.90 -7.29
C ASN A 89 -12.65 11.09 -6.71
N ILE A 90 -12.15 11.75 -5.68
CA ILE A 90 -12.89 12.84 -5.01
C ILE A 90 -13.10 14.05 -5.91
N THR A 91 -12.12 14.41 -6.76
CA THR A 91 -12.21 15.54 -7.69
C THR A 91 -13.16 15.24 -8.84
N ASP A 92 -13.18 14.00 -9.32
CA ASP A 92 -14.11 13.53 -10.35
C ASP A 92 -15.55 13.58 -9.85
N ARG A 93 -15.82 13.02 -8.66
CA ARG A 93 -17.15 13.05 -8.05
C ARG A 93 -17.66 14.47 -7.80
N LYS A 94 -16.77 15.36 -7.31
CA LYS A 94 -17.10 16.77 -7.13
C LYS A 94 -17.45 17.47 -8.46
N SER A 95 -16.82 17.05 -9.54
CA SER A 95 -17.09 17.57 -10.89
C SER A 95 -18.29 16.90 -11.57
N GLY A 96 -19.05 16.05 -10.86
CA GLY A 96 -20.23 15.34 -11.40
C GLY A 96 -19.89 14.21 -12.34
N LYS A 97 -18.63 13.80 -12.45
CA LYS A 97 -18.23 12.66 -13.27
C LYS A 97 -18.66 11.34 -12.62
N ASN A 98 -19.01 10.37 -13.45
CA ASN A 98 -19.43 9.05 -13.00
C ASN A 98 -18.85 7.93 -13.88
N GLY A 99 -19.26 6.69 -13.59
CA GLY A 99 -18.72 5.47 -14.17
C GLY A 99 -17.78 4.77 -13.18
N ASP A 100 -17.26 3.64 -13.61
CA ASP A 100 -16.43 2.76 -12.77
C ASP A 100 -15.51 1.90 -13.65
N ASN A 101 -14.85 0.92 -13.02
CA ASN A 101 -14.08 -0.13 -13.71
C ASN A 101 -13.01 0.40 -14.67
N ILE A 102 -12.32 1.47 -14.29
CA ILE A 102 -11.12 1.92 -14.99
C ILE A 102 -9.91 1.18 -14.41
N TRP A 103 -9.28 0.37 -15.26
CA TRP A 103 -8.15 -0.48 -14.87
C TRP A 103 -6.91 -0.17 -15.72
N ILE A 104 -5.74 -0.45 -15.19
CA ILE A 104 -4.55 -0.73 -15.97
C ILE A 104 -4.45 -2.25 -16.03
N HIS A 105 -4.50 -2.85 -17.21
CA HIS A 105 -4.51 -4.31 -17.34
C HIS A 105 -3.75 -4.81 -18.56
N GLY A 106 -3.44 -6.10 -18.57
CA GLY A 106 -2.81 -6.77 -19.68
C GLY A 106 -3.77 -7.17 -20.80
N THR A 107 -3.20 -7.65 -21.90
CA THR A 107 -3.86 -8.43 -22.94
C THR A 107 -2.82 -9.30 -23.65
N ILE A 108 -3.21 -10.50 -24.07
CA ILE A 108 -2.36 -11.36 -24.91
C ILE A 108 -2.53 -11.05 -26.41
N LYS A 109 -3.53 -10.23 -26.78
CA LYS A 109 -3.70 -9.76 -28.16
C LYS A 109 -2.72 -8.61 -28.46
N PRO A 110 -2.36 -8.42 -29.73
CA PRO A 110 -1.68 -7.20 -30.15
C PRO A 110 -2.47 -5.96 -29.74
N ILE A 111 -1.82 -5.00 -29.10
CA ILE A 111 -2.46 -3.73 -28.77
C ILE A 111 -2.48 -2.79 -29.96
N THR A 112 -3.60 -2.13 -30.13
CA THR A 112 -3.80 -1.06 -31.13
C THR A 112 -4.16 0.23 -30.38
N PRO A 113 -3.68 1.39 -30.81
CA PRO A 113 -4.05 2.67 -30.21
C PRO A 113 -5.56 2.88 -30.14
N PHE A 114 -6.07 3.44 -29.04
CA PHE A 114 -7.47 3.87 -28.87
C PHE A 114 -8.52 2.77 -29.08
N GLN A 115 -8.30 1.59 -28.48
CA GLN A 115 -9.25 0.45 -28.64
C GLN A 115 -9.99 0.06 -27.39
N SER A 116 -9.65 0.61 -26.22
CA SER A 116 -10.32 0.24 -24.97
C SER A 116 -11.65 0.99 -24.77
N ASN A 117 -12.45 0.51 -23.82
CA ASN A 117 -13.65 1.20 -23.38
C ASN A 117 -13.40 2.15 -22.19
N GLY A 118 -12.12 2.53 -21.97
CA GLY A 118 -11.70 3.47 -20.93
C GLY A 118 -10.52 3.00 -20.10
N CYS A 119 -10.18 1.73 -20.11
CA CYS A 119 -8.98 1.20 -19.44
C CYS A 119 -7.68 1.61 -20.14
N VAL A 120 -6.58 1.50 -19.43
CA VAL A 120 -5.22 1.58 -19.98
C VAL A 120 -4.75 0.13 -20.18
N VAL A 121 -4.59 -0.29 -21.44
CA VAL A 121 -4.27 -1.68 -21.81
C VAL A 121 -2.83 -1.79 -22.25
N LEU A 122 -2.09 -2.76 -21.72
CA LEU A 122 -0.72 -3.09 -22.09
C LEU A 122 -0.65 -4.53 -22.63
N ASN A 123 0.46 -4.86 -23.31
CA ASN A 123 0.77 -6.26 -23.50
C ASN A 123 0.97 -6.97 -22.15
N ASP A 124 0.64 -8.24 -22.07
CA ASP A 124 0.70 -9.00 -20.82
C ASP A 124 2.12 -9.02 -20.21
N LYS A 125 3.16 -9.09 -21.04
CA LYS A 125 4.55 -8.93 -20.60
C LYS A 125 4.81 -7.59 -19.92
N ASP A 126 4.24 -6.51 -20.47
CA ASP A 126 4.51 -5.15 -19.99
C ASP A 126 3.74 -4.85 -18.72
N ILE A 127 2.51 -5.38 -18.54
CA ILE A 127 1.78 -5.23 -17.26
C ILE A 127 2.51 -5.93 -16.11
N HIS A 128 3.11 -7.09 -16.34
CA HIS A 128 3.94 -7.77 -15.34
C HIS A 128 5.23 -7.00 -15.02
N ALA A 129 5.84 -6.35 -16.00
CA ALA A 129 6.99 -5.48 -15.77
C ALA A 129 6.60 -4.22 -14.98
N LEU A 130 5.46 -3.60 -15.31
CA LEU A 130 4.90 -2.44 -14.62
C LEU A 130 4.54 -2.76 -13.16
N ALA A 131 4.06 -3.97 -12.89
CA ALA A 131 3.64 -4.41 -11.55
C ALA A 131 4.74 -4.24 -10.48
N LYS A 132 6.01 -4.31 -10.88
CA LYS A 132 7.16 -4.12 -9.97
C LYS A 132 7.24 -2.72 -9.37
N PHE A 133 6.59 -1.76 -9.97
CA PHE A 133 6.62 -0.34 -9.61
C PHE A 133 5.32 0.15 -8.95
N ILE A 134 4.25 -0.66 -8.98
CA ILE A 134 2.95 -0.29 -8.41
C ILE A 134 2.85 -0.78 -6.97
N HIS A 135 2.85 0.15 -6.03
CA HIS A 135 2.46 -0.08 -4.64
C HIS A 135 1.03 0.41 -4.46
N LEU A 136 0.13 -0.52 -4.10
CA LEU A 136 -1.30 -0.24 -3.97
C LEU A 136 -1.58 0.93 -3.04
N ASN A 137 -2.44 1.83 -3.46
CA ASN A 137 -2.83 3.07 -2.77
C ASN A 137 -1.68 4.06 -2.50
N LYS A 138 -0.45 3.79 -2.98
CA LYS A 138 0.73 4.61 -2.75
C LYS A 138 1.37 5.16 -4.02
N THR A 139 1.54 4.32 -5.05
CA THR A 139 2.12 4.79 -6.32
C THR A 139 1.10 5.60 -7.09
N PRO A 140 1.34 6.91 -7.29
CA PRO A 140 0.43 7.72 -8.10
C PRO A 140 0.51 7.35 -9.57
N VAL A 141 -0.64 7.39 -10.23
CA VAL A 141 -0.82 7.18 -11.67
C VAL A 141 -1.38 8.47 -12.27
N ILE A 142 -0.56 9.20 -12.97
CA ILE A 142 -0.96 10.39 -13.74
C ILE A 142 -1.46 9.92 -15.11
N ILE A 143 -2.67 10.28 -15.48
CA ILE A 143 -3.20 10.07 -16.82
C ILE A 143 -3.47 11.44 -17.43
N ALA A 144 -2.71 11.80 -18.46
CA ALA A 144 -2.83 13.08 -19.14
C ALA A 144 -3.29 12.89 -20.59
N GLU A 145 -4.04 13.85 -21.12
CA GLU A 145 -4.37 13.86 -22.55
C GLU A 145 -3.10 13.91 -23.40
N SER A 146 -2.14 14.74 -22.98
CA SER A 146 -0.78 14.80 -23.50
C SER A 146 0.15 15.27 -22.40
N ILE A 147 1.26 14.58 -22.19
CA ILE A 147 2.27 14.96 -21.19
C ILE A 147 3.07 16.17 -21.73
N ARG A 148 3.12 17.23 -20.94
CA ARG A 148 4.05 18.32 -21.17
C ARG A 148 5.39 17.99 -20.50
N TRP A 149 6.43 17.96 -21.32
CA TRP A 149 7.79 17.60 -20.90
C TRP A 149 8.61 18.86 -20.60
N ILE A 150 9.10 18.98 -19.37
CA ILE A 150 9.94 20.10 -18.93
C ILE A 150 11.37 19.63 -18.62
N PRO A 151 12.36 20.52 -18.65
CA PRO A 151 13.69 20.26 -18.12
C PRO A 151 13.63 19.88 -16.64
N GLN A 152 14.51 18.99 -16.21
CA GLN A 152 14.50 18.45 -14.85
C GLN A 152 14.86 19.49 -13.77
N ASN A 153 15.60 20.52 -14.14
CA ASN A 153 15.95 21.66 -13.30
C ASN A 153 14.87 22.76 -13.25
N GLN A 154 13.80 22.64 -14.04
CA GLN A 154 12.70 23.58 -14.00
C GLN A 154 11.77 23.24 -12.84
N THR A 155 11.61 24.19 -11.93
CA THR A 155 10.67 24.07 -10.80
C THR A 155 9.32 24.65 -11.21
N PRO A 156 8.22 23.87 -11.15
CA PRO A 156 6.88 24.41 -11.39
C PRO A 156 6.54 25.51 -10.38
N SER A 157 5.86 26.57 -10.84
CA SER A 157 5.52 27.75 -10.04
C SER A 157 4.69 27.41 -8.79
N THR A 158 3.84 26.40 -8.88
CA THR A 158 2.93 25.97 -7.80
C THR A 158 3.63 25.18 -6.68
N LYS A 159 4.89 24.80 -6.84
CA LYS A 159 5.62 24.01 -5.84
C LYS A 159 5.62 24.64 -4.47
N HIS A 160 6.02 25.92 -4.40
CA HIS A 160 6.11 26.62 -3.11
C HIS A 160 4.75 26.75 -2.41
N GLU A 161 3.68 26.99 -3.17
CA GLU A 161 2.32 27.09 -2.62
C GLU A 161 1.86 25.76 -2.01
N LEU A 162 2.10 24.63 -2.69
CA LEU A 162 1.71 23.30 -2.24
C LEU A 162 2.56 22.83 -1.04
N GLU A 163 3.86 23.13 -1.04
CA GLU A 163 4.74 22.87 0.11
C GLU A 163 4.33 23.72 1.33
N LYS A 164 3.99 24.99 1.10
CA LYS A 164 3.48 25.88 2.15
C LYS A 164 2.17 25.35 2.74
N LEU A 165 1.24 24.91 1.91
CA LEU A 165 -0.03 24.34 2.36
C LEU A 165 0.22 23.10 3.26
N LEU A 166 1.11 22.19 2.85
CA LEU A 166 1.48 21.04 3.68
C LEU A 166 2.11 21.45 5.01
N SER A 167 2.98 22.48 4.99
CA SER A 167 3.59 23.04 6.21
C SER A 167 2.54 23.64 7.14
N ASP A 168 1.61 24.42 6.61
CA ASP A 168 0.52 25.04 7.38
C ASP A 168 -0.43 23.98 7.95
N TRP A 169 -0.74 22.94 7.19
CA TRP A 169 -1.52 21.79 7.63
C TRP A 169 -0.83 21.07 8.80
N THR A 170 0.47 20.75 8.63
CA THR A 170 1.27 20.10 9.67
C THR A 170 1.33 20.93 10.95
N ARG A 171 1.60 22.23 10.83
CA ARG A 171 1.65 23.16 11.96
C ARG A 171 0.31 23.27 12.66
N GLY A 172 -0.79 23.40 11.92
CA GLY A 172 -2.13 23.47 12.49
C GLY A 172 -2.46 22.23 13.35
N TYR A 173 -2.04 21.05 12.90
CA TYR A 173 -2.19 19.82 13.69
C TYR A 173 -1.31 19.81 14.94
N LEU A 174 -0.03 20.19 14.84
CA LEU A 174 0.88 20.23 15.99
C LEU A 174 0.44 21.22 17.07
N GLU A 175 -0.12 22.36 16.66
CA GLU A 175 -0.62 23.41 17.56
C GLU A 175 -2.06 23.12 18.06
N GLY A 176 -2.74 22.11 17.52
CA GLY A 176 -4.15 21.85 17.79
C GLY A 176 -5.06 23.00 17.33
N ASN A 177 -4.63 23.77 16.34
CA ASN A 177 -5.29 24.97 15.86
C ASN A 177 -6.34 24.64 14.80
N MET A 178 -7.54 24.23 15.24
CA MET A 178 -8.66 23.89 14.36
C MET A 178 -9.03 25.02 13.40
N LYS A 179 -8.98 26.29 13.85
CA LYS A 179 -9.32 27.44 12.99
C LYS A 179 -8.33 27.60 11.84
N ALA A 180 -7.04 27.33 12.08
CA ALA A 180 -6.02 27.36 11.04
C ALA A 180 -6.23 26.21 10.04
N ILE A 181 -6.52 25.02 10.54
CA ILE A 181 -6.80 23.82 9.72
C ILE A 181 -8.05 24.03 8.86
N ASP A 182 -9.16 24.49 9.43
CA ASP A 182 -10.43 24.72 8.72
C ASP A 182 -10.28 25.68 7.52
N LYS A 183 -9.33 26.62 7.57
CA LYS A 183 -9.03 27.53 6.45
C LYS A 183 -8.38 26.85 5.25
N LEU A 184 -7.74 25.72 5.46
CA LEU A 184 -7.07 24.98 4.40
C LEU A 184 -8.06 24.09 3.62
N TYR A 185 -9.22 23.80 4.19
CA TYR A 185 -10.24 22.95 3.56
C TYR A 185 -11.31 23.77 2.84
N LEU A 186 -11.83 23.21 1.76
CA LEU A 186 -12.91 23.85 1.01
C LEU A 186 -14.19 23.86 1.83
N LYS A 187 -14.76 25.05 2.09
CA LYS A 187 -15.89 25.26 3.03
C LYS A 187 -17.16 24.48 2.70
N ASN A 188 -17.47 24.27 1.43
CA ASN A 188 -18.66 23.55 0.98
C ASN A 188 -18.41 22.06 0.74
N PHE A 189 -17.20 21.60 0.96
CA PHE A 189 -16.88 20.21 0.93
C PHE A 189 -17.21 19.68 2.32
N GLN A 190 -18.33 18.98 2.45
CA GLN A 190 -18.68 18.32 3.69
C GLN A 190 -17.60 17.28 3.99
N ILE A 191 -16.62 17.69 4.80
CA ILE A 191 -16.02 16.74 5.71
C ILE A 191 -17.23 16.14 6.42
N SER A 192 -17.61 14.89 6.14
CA SER A 192 -18.78 14.29 6.82
C SER A 192 -18.60 14.60 8.31
N GLY A 193 -19.70 14.93 9.04
CA GLY A 193 -19.60 15.32 10.44
C GLY A 193 -18.73 14.36 11.25
N LYS A 194 -18.73 13.07 10.89
CA LYS A 194 -17.84 12.02 11.42
C LYS A 194 -16.34 12.27 11.15
N LYS A 195 -15.97 12.93 10.04
CA LYS A 195 -14.56 13.23 9.73
C LYS A 195 -14.07 14.43 10.55
N ARG A 196 -14.95 15.41 10.77
CA ARG A 196 -14.68 16.58 11.63
C ARG A 196 -14.57 16.19 13.11
N GLU A 197 -15.44 15.30 13.59
CA GLU A 197 -15.37 14.73 14.94
C GLU A 197 -14.10 13.91 15.16
N ARG A 198 -13.71 13.09 14.17
CA ARG A 198 -12.44 12.33 14.21
C ARG A 198 -11.23 13.26 14.21
N LEU A 199 -11.26 14.32 13.44
CA LEU A 199 -10.22 15.34 13.42
C LEU A 199 -10.10 16.03 14.78
N ALA A 200 -11.21 16.48 15.36
CA ALA A 200 -11.25 17.08 16.69
C ALA A 200 -10.77 16.11 17.78
N SER A 201 -11.21 14.85 17.73
CA SER A 201 -10.78 13.80 18.66
C SER A 201 -9.29 13.49 18.52
N SER A 202 -8.77 13.44 17.28
CA SER A 202 -7.33 13.25 17.02
C SER A 202 -6.52 14.40 17.60
N LEU A 203 -6.97 15.63 17.44
CA LEU A 203 -6.30 16.83 17.98
C LEU A 203 -6.33 16.86 19.51
N SER A 204 -7.45 16.50 20.13
CA SER A 204 -7.56 16.38 21.59
C SER A 204 -6.61 15.31 22.15
N ASN A 205 -6.50 14.18 21.47
CA ASN A 205 -5.55 13.11 21.83
C ASN A 205 -4.09 13.57 21.69
N ILE A 206 -3.79 14.37 20.67
CA ILE A 206 -2.47 14.97 20.46
C ILE A 206 -2.14 15.96 21.60
N GLN A 207 -3.07 16.81 21.98
CA GLN A 207 -2.90 17.78 23.09
C GLN A 207 -2.72 17.10 24.44
N ASN A 208 -3.38 15.96 24.67
CA ASN A 208 -3.28 15.18 25.91
C ASN A 208 -2.00 14.32 25.98
N ALA A 209 -1.42 13.96 24.84
CA ALA A 209 -0.19 13.15 24.75
C ALA A 209 1.09 13.98 24.82
N LYS A 210 1.14 14.96 25.70
CA LYS A 210 2.13 16.08 25.80
C LYS A 210 3.63 15.75 25.71
N SER A 211 4.09 14.52 25.71
CA SER A 211 5.54 14.24 25.83
C SER A 211 6.20 13.52 24.65
N HIS A 212 5.46 12.93 23.68
CA HIS A 212 6.07 12.10 22.61
C HIS A 212 5.35 12.15 21.26
N PHE A 213 4.48 13.13 21.04
CA PHE A 213 3.78 13.27 19.76
C PHE A 213 4.64 14.04 18.76
N VAL A 214 5.03 13.37 17.71
CA VAL A 214 5.69 13.95 16.53
C VAL A 214 4.72 13.87 15.37
N LEU A 215 4.51 14.96 14.66
CA LEU A 215 3.87 14.97 13.37
C LEU A 215 4.89 15.43 12.33
N GLU A 216 5.49 14.50 11.64
CA GLU A 216 6.51 14.78 10.63
C GLU A 216 6.11 14.13 9.32
N PRO A 217 5.82 14.93 8.28
CA PRO A 217 5.69 14.40 6.93
C PRO A 217 7.05 13.97 6.38
N ARG A 218 7.16 12.72 5.92
CA ARG A 218 8.36 12.18 5.25
C ARG A 218 7.99 11.60 3.90
N ASP A 219 8.98 11.40 3.05
CA ASP A 219 8.82 10.81 1.72
C ASP A 219 7.72 11.50 0.89
N ILE A 220 7.75 12.83 0.92
CA ILE A 220 6.72 13.68 0.31
C ILE A 220 6.82 13.62 -1.22
N SER A 221 5.69 13.36 -1.87
CA SER A 221 5.53 13.52 -3.31
C SER A 221 4.36 14.45 -3.60
N ILE A 222 4.58 15.41 -4.49
CA ILE A 222 3.59 16.40 -4.90
C ILE A 222 3.39 16.28 -6.40
N LEU A 223 2.15 16.06 -6.80
CA LEU A 223 1.74 15.91 -8.19
C LEU A 223 0.61 16.87 -8.50
N GLN A 224 0.57 17.36 -9.73
CA GLN A 224 -0.47 18.27 -10.17
C GLN A 224 -0.96 17.88 -11.58
N HIS A 225 -2.26 17.94 -11.79
CA HIS A 225 -2.89 17.82 -13.10
C HIS A 225 -3.97 18.89 -13.20
N ASP A 226 -3.78 19.83 -14.11
CA ASP A 226 -4.64 21.02 -14.28
C ASP A 226 -4.83 21.77 -12.93
N LYS A 227 -6.08 21.87 -12.48
CA LYS A 227 -6.44 22.52 -11.22
C LYS A 227 -6.41 21.59 -10.01
N ASP A 228 -6.15 20.33 -10.21
CA ASP A 228 -6.13 19.32 -9.14
C ASP A 228 -4.69 18.96 -8.76
N ALA A 229 -4.44 18.73 -7.49
CA ALA A 229 -3.14 18.26 -7.02
C ALA A 229 -3.33 17.18 -5.93
N VAL A 230 -2.30 16.37 -5.77
CA VAL A 230 -2.22 15.36 -4.73
C VAL A 230 -0.88 15.47 -4.03
N ILE A 231 -0.91 15.52 -2.70
CA ILE A 231 0.28 15.40 -1.86
C ILE A 231 0.19 14.07 -1.13
N VAL A 232 1.19 13.22 -1.30
CA VAL A 232 1.31 11.96 -0.57
C VAL A 232 2.58 11.96 0.27
N PHE A 233 2.50 11.43 1.47
CA PHE A 233 3.63 11.37 2.38
C PHE A 233 3.43 10.31 3.47
N ASP A 234 4.52 9.87 4.08
CA ASP A 234 4.47 9.11 5.31
C ASP A 234 4.26 10.08 6.48
N ARG A 235 3.12 9.98 7.15
CA ARG A 235 2.80 10.74 8.35
C ARG A 235 3.35 10.00 9.56
N ILE A 236 4.47 10.46 10.08
CA ILE A 236 5.06 9.90 11.30
C ILE A 236 4.35 10.49 12.52
N THR A 237 3.87 9.64 13.42
CA THR A 237 3.08 10.04 14.59
C THR A 237 3.73 9.62 15.91
N GLY A 238 4.81 8.86 15.87
CA GLY A 238 5.55 8.47 17.07
C GLY A 238 6.89 7.84 16.73
N VAL A 239 7.81 7.91 17.69
CA VAL A 239 9.11 7.24 17.65
C VAL A 239 9.10 6.16 18.75
N ASN A 240 9.31 4.92 18.36
CA ASN A 240 9.38 3.81 19.29
C ASN A 240 10.75 3.75 19.98
N PRO A 241 10.87 3.12 21.17
CA PRO A 241 12.12 2.99 21.89
C PRO A 241 13.25 2.30 21.12
N ASP A 242 12.93 1.48 20.12
CA ASP A 242 13.89 0.81 19.23
C ASP A 242 14.35 1.69 18.04
N GLY A 243 13.94 2.97 18.03
CA GLY A 243 14.20 3.92 16.94
C GLY A 243 13.36 3.68 15.68
N SER A 244 12.39 2.78 15.72
CA SER A 244 11.40 2.65 14.65
C SER A 244 10.34 3.74 14.76
N PHE A 245 9.68 4.06 13.61
CA PHE A 245 8.63 5.06 13.57
C PHE A 245 7.27 4.39 13.45
N SER A 246 6.28 4.91 14.14
CA SER A 246 4.87 4.61 13.91
C SER A 246 4.23 5.73 13.09
N GLY A 247 3.36 5.36 12.17
CA GLY A 247 2.71 6.33 11.31
C GLY A 247 1.74 5.70 10.33
N SER A 248 1.22 6.52 9.44
CA SER A 248 0.34 6.10 8.36
C SER A 248 0.75 6.80 7.07
N PHE A 249 0.50 6.15 5.92
CA PHE A 249 0.59 6.84 4.65
C PHE A 249 -0.61 7.79 4.52
N GLN A 250 -0.33 9.05 4.20
CA GLN A 250 -1.34 10.11 4.09
C GLN A 250 -1.42 10.59 2.65
N ARG A 251 -2.65 10.84 2.21
CA ARG A 251 -2.95 11.45 0.90
C ARG A 251 -3.83 12.68 1.12
N LEU A 252 -3.36 13.83 0.67
CA LEU A 252 -4.16 15.05 0.56
C LEU A 252 -4.55 15.25 -0.89
N SER A 253 -5.86 15.31 -1.17
CA SER A 253 -6.41 15.68 -2.47
C SER A 253 -6.76 17.15 -2.44
N LEU A 254 -6.25 17.92 -3.41
CA LEU A 254 -6.36 19.36 -3.43
C LEU A 254 -6.95 19.87 -4.73
N GLN A 255 -7.55 21.04 -4.69
CA GLN A 255 -8.01 21.75 -5.87
C GLN A 255 -7.68 23.25 -5.78
N ASN A 256 -7.22 23.79 -6.88
CA ASN A 256 -7.04 25.24 -7.06
C ASN A 256 -8.38 25.88 -7.43
N ILE A 257 -8.80 26.86 -6.65
CA ILE A 257 -10.02 27.65 -6.87
C ILE A 257 -9.62 29.11 -6.75
N ASN A 258 -9.80 29.87 -7.82
CA ASN A 258 -9.44 31.28 -7.87
C ASN A 258 -8.00 31.56 -7.40
N HIS A 259 -7.05 30.78 -7.90
CA HIS A 259 -5.62 30.86 -7.57
C HIS A 259 -5.26 30.51 -6.11
N GLN A 260 -6.15 29.89 -5.38
CA GLN A 260 -5.89 29.39 -4.02
C GLN A 260 -6.10 27.88 -3.95
N TRP A 261 -5.18 27.16 -3.32
CA TRP A 261 -5.27 25.71 -3.09
C TRP A 261 -6.08 25.40 -1.84
N PHE A 262 -7.01 24.46 -1.96
CA PHE A 262 -7.82 23.92 -0.87
C PHE A 262 -7.74 22.42 -0.82
N ILE A 263 -7.71 21.87 0.39
CA ILE A 263 -7.82 20.43 0.63
C ILE A 263 -9.29 20.03 0.44
N LEU A 264 -9.52 19.05 -0.42
CA LEU A 264 -10.81 18.40 -0.62
C LEU A 264 -10.97 17.20 0.28
N ASP A 265 -9.89 16.42 0.43
CA ASP A 265 -9.88 15.20 1.23
C ASP A 265 -8.49 14.94 1.81
N ASP A 266 -8.48 14.39 3.02
CA ASP A 266 -7.28 13.91 3.70
C ASP A 266 -7.50 12.45 4.12
N GLU A 267 -6.97 11.55 3.35
CA GLU A 267 -7.13 10.12 3.55
C GLU A 267 -5.87 9.52 4.19
N ALA A 268 -6.06 8.91 5.38
CA ALA A 268 -5.05 8.03 5.94
C ALA A 268 -5.23 6.64 5.34
N VAL A 269 -4.31 6.24 4.47
CA VAL A 269 -4.27 4.88 3.95
C VAL A 269 -3.69 3.97 5.04
N THR A 270 -4.50 3.10 5.59
CA THR A 270 -4.14 2.20 6.70
C THR A 270 -3.17 1.11 6.26
N THR A 271 -1.93 1.48 6.02
CA THR A 271 -0.80 0.56 6.09
C THR A 271 0.13 1.12 7.15
N PRO A 272 0.41 0.36 8.23
CA PRO A 272 1.37 0.81 9.22
C PRO A 272 2.69 1.13 8.52
N VAL A 273 3.14 2.37 8.60
CA VAL A 273 4.47 2.74 8.14
C VAL A 273 5.41 2.38 9.28
N VAL A 274 6.07 1.24 9.16
CA VAL A 274 7.23 0.92 9.98
C VAL A 274 8.43 1.25 9.12
N GLN A 275 8.97 2.47 9.25
CA GLN A 275 10.24 2.80 8.61
C GLN A 275 11.39 2.73 9.60
N LYS A 276 12.38 1.93 9.25
CA LYS A 276 13.77 2.12 9.65
C LYS A 276 14.44 3.02 8.60
N ALA A 277 15.31 3.92 9.04
CA ALA A 277 16.07 4.82 8.18
C ALA A 277 16.47 4.19 6.84
N ALA A 278 16.20 4.93 5.76
CA ALA A 278 16.63 4.74 4.38
C ALA A 278 16.97 3.28 4.00
N SER A 279 15.98 2.56 3.47
CA SER A 279 16.27 1.37 2.68
C SER A 279 16.04 1.66 1.20
N PRO A 280 16.99 1.29 0.35
CA PRO A 280 16.86 1.45 -1.09
C PRO A 280 15.67 0.64 -1.61
N ALA A 281 15.15 1.08 -2.75
CA ALA A 281 14.09 0.41 -3.50
C ALA A 281 14.17 -1.10 -3.39
N ILE A 282 13.01 -1.71 -3.13
CA ILE A 282 12.86 -3.15 -3.18
C ILE A 282 13.26 -3.60 -4.60
N GLN A 283 14.52 -3.97 -4.74
CA GLN A 283 14.84 -5.01 -5.69
C GLN A 283 13.98 -6.19 -5.25
N ILE A 284 13.19 -6.76 -6.15
CA ILE A 284 12.70 -8.10 -6.01
C ILE A 284 13.93 -8.97 -6.29
N PRO A 285 14.68 -9.35 -5.24
CA PRO A 285 15.63 -10.43 -5.42
C PRO A 285 14.81 -11.71 -5.25
N ASP A 286 15.33 -12.79 -5.71
CA ASP A 286 15.02 -14.16 -5.33
C ASP A 286 14.89 -14.40 -3.79
N THR A 287 15.02 -13.37 -2.99
CA THR A 287 14.93 -13.34 -1.50
C THR A 287 13.51 -13.56 -0.98
N ASP A 288 12.45 -13.28 -1.73
CA ASP A 288 11.09 -13.59 -1.29
C ASP A 288 10.85 -15.10 -1.37
N SER A 289 11.39 -15.76 -2.39
CA SER A 289 11.41 -17.23 -2.50
C SER A 289 12.22 -17.84 -1.37
N ALA A 290 13.43 -17.33 -1.09
CA ALA A 290 14.27 -17.81 0.01
C ALA A 290 13.66 -17.55 1.40
N ALA A 291 13.03 -16.38 1.59
CA ALA A 291 12.33 -16.04 2.83
C ALA A 291 11.09 -16.91 3.05
N LYS A 292 10.27 -17.11 2.03
CA LYS A 292 9.11 -18.03 2.06
C LYS A 292 9.54 -19.45 2.32
N GLU A 293 10.63 -19.90 1.72
CA GLU A 293 11.17 -21.24 1.97
C GLU A 293 11.70 -21.40 3.39
N ALA A 294 12.39 -20.40 3.95
CA ALA A 294 12.84 -20.40 5.33
C ALA A 294 11.65 -20.42 6.34
N VAL A 295 10.59 -19.68 6.05
CA VAL A 295 9.34 -19.71 6.81
C VAL A 295 8.67 -21.07 6.67
N ARG A 296 8.61 -21.66 5.49
CA ARG A 296 8.07 -23.02 5.25
C ARG A 296 8.81 -24.06 6.07
N LYS A 297 10.14 -23.99 6.09
CA LYS A 297 10.99 -24.87 6.92
C LYS A 297 10.69 -24.70 8.42
N LEU A 298 10.48 -23.47 8.88
CA LEU A 298 10.09 -23.21 10.28
C LEU A 298 8.73 -23.84 10.61
N VAL A 299 7.71 -23.65 9.76
CA VAL A 299 6.37 -24.23 9.95
C VAL A 299 6.43 -25.77 9.96
N THR A 300 7.20 -26.35 9.06
CA THR A 300 7.41 -27.81 9.01
C THR A 300 8.12 -28.31 10.26
N ARG A 301 9.17 -27.63 10.74
CA ARG A 301 9.88 -27.97 11.96
C ARG A 301 8.97 -27.85 13.18
N TRP A 302 8.17 -26.80 13.26
CA TRP A 302 7.17 -26.59 14.32
C TRP A 302 6.17 -27.76 14.38
N ALA A 303 5.57 -28.15 13.25
CA ALA A 303 4.62 -29.25 13.20
C ALA A 303 5.26 -30.60 13.59
N LYS A 304 6.44 -30.92 13.02
CA LYS A 304 7.18 -32.15 13.32
C LYS A 304 7.63 -32.23 14.79
N SER A 305 8.11 -31.11 15.34
CA SER A 305 8.53 -31.07 16.76
C SER A 305 7.35 -31.30 17.71
N TRP A 306 6.17 -30.77 17.38
CA TRP A 306 4.93 -31.03 18.12
C TRP A 306 4.50 -32.49 17.98
N GLU A 307 4.50 -33.05 16.77
CA GLU A 307 4.14 -34.43 16.50
C GLU A 307 5.08 -35.43 17.22
N SER A 308 6.40 -35.24 17.14
CA SER A 308 7.40 -36.10 17.73
C SER A 308 7.56 -35.97 19.25
N GLY A 309 7.09 -34.84 19.82
CA GLY A 309 7.26 -34.54 21.25
C GLY A 309 8.62 -33.95 21.61
N ASN A 310 9.37 -33.52 20.63
CA ASN A 310 10.61 -32.81 20.91
C ASN A 310 10.30 -31.37 21.36
N MET A 311 9.99 -31.22 22.67
CA MET A 311 9.58 -29.93 23.24
C MET A 311 10.69 -28.88 23.21
N SER A 312 11.97 -29.27 23.22
CA SER A 312 13.09 -28.38 23.05
C SER A 312 13.11 -27.79 21.65
N ALA A 313 12.99 -28.61 20.59
CA ALA A 313 12.88 -28.20 19.22
C ALA A 313 11.61 -27.36 18.97
N TYR A 314 10.47 -27.75 19.59
CA TYR A 314 9.23 -27.00 19.55
C TYR A 314 9.39 -25.59 20.11
N ARG A 315 9.95 -25.49 21.32
CA ARG A 315 10.28 -24.20 21.99
C ARG A 315 11.19 -23.33 21.12
N SER A 316 12.18 -23.92 20.48
CA SER A 316 13.14 -23.19 19.65
C SER A 316 12.52 -22.53 18.41
N CYS A 317 11.29 -22.90 18.02
CA CYS A 317 10.55 -22.25 16.94
C CYS A 317 10.01 -20.88 17.32
N TYR A 318 9.90 -20.55 18.60
CA TYR A 318 9.28 -19.35 19.12
C TYR A 318 10.31 -18.29 19.51
N ALA A 319 9.89 -17.04 19.45
CA ALA A 319 10.64 -15.91 20.00
C ALA A 319 10.44 -15.80 21.52
N SER A 320 11.39 -15.21 22.23
CA SER A 320 11.30 -15.00 23.68
C SER A 320 10.09 -14.15 24.11
N ASN A 321 9.66 -13.23 23.24
CA ASN A 321 8.50 -12.35 23.45
C ASN A 321 7.18 -12.96 22.94
N PHE A 322 7.13 -14.25 22.67
CA PHE A 322 5.92 -14.93 22.21
C PHE A 322 4.74 -14.76 23.18
N ARG A 323 3.54 -14.59 22.63
CA ARG A 323 2.26 -14.55 23.37
C ARG A 323 1.18 -15.30 22.59
N ALA A 324 0.41 -16.14 23.29
CA ALA A 324 -0.82 -16.75 22.78
C ALA A 324 -1.77 -17.08 23.95
N GLN A 325 -3.06 -16.83 23.78
CA GLN A 325 -4.10 -17.14 24.76
C GLN A 325 -3.79 -16.64 26.19
N GLY A 326 -3.20 -15.45 26.31
CA GLY A 326 -2.78 -14.88 27.59
C GLY A 326 -1.48 -15.45 28.19
N MET A 327 -0.88 -16.46 27.57
CA MET A 327 0.33 -17.14 28.04
C MET A 327 1.60 -16.56 27.40
N ASN A 328 2.68 -16.50 28.18
CA ASN A 328 4.03 -16.30 27.68
C ASN A 328 4.63 -17.62 27.14
N LEU A 329 5.84 -17.58 26.60
CA LEU A 329 6.49 -18.74 26.00
C LEU A 329 6.63 -19.93 26.98
N ASP A 330 7.04 -19.67 28.22
CA ASP A 330 7.25 -20.74 29.21
C ASP A 330 5.93 -21.41 29.58
N GLN A 331 4.91 -20.63 29.87
CA GLN A 331 3.57 -21.08 30.14
C GLN A 331 2.97 -21.87 28.97
N TRP A 332 3.19 -21.36 27.73
CA TRP A 332 2.73 -22.03 26.52
C TRP A 332 3.38 -23.39 26.32
N VAL A 333 4.71 -23.46 26.42
CA VAL A 333 5.44 -24.73 26.27
C VAL A 333 5.06 -25.72 27.35
N SER A 334 4.92 -25.29 28.61
CA SER A 334 4.47 -26.14 29.73
C SER A 334 3.04 -26.64 29.51
N HIS A 335 2.12 -25.76 29.07
CA HIS A 335 0.76 -26.16 28.73
C HIS A 335 0.75 -27.21 27.60
N LYS A 336 1.55 -27.02 26.56
CA LYS A 336 1.68 -27.98 25.45
C LYS A 336 2.29 -29.30 25.89
N ALA A 337 3.28 -29.30 26.77
CA ALA A 337 3.85 -30.50 27.33
C ALA A 337 2.77 -31.31 28.12
N SER A 338 2.00 -30.65 28.98
CA SER A 338 0.90 -31.28 29.72
C SER A 338 -0.20 -31.86 28.83
N VAL A 339 -0.51 -31.18 27.69
CA VAL A 339 -1.46 -31.75 26.71
C VAL A 339 -0.88 -33.02 26.10
N ARG A 340 0.42 -33.00 25.80
CA ARG A 340 1.10 -34.16 25.21
C ARG A 340 1.20 -35.33 26.15
N ASP A 341 1.49 -35.14 27.43
CA ASP A 341 1.61 -36.20 28.43
C ASP A 341 0.30 -37.00 28.58
N ARG A 342 -0.84 -36.33 28.35
CA ARG A 342 -2.18 -36.93 28.37
C ARG A 342 -2.61 -37.53 27.02
N SER A 343 -1.90 -37.24 25.94
CA SER A 343 -2.26 -37.63 24.57
C SER A 343 -1.25 -38.62 23.99
N LYS A 344 -1.73 -39.71 23.39
CA LYS A 344 -0.91 -40.70 22.68
C LYS A 344 -1.21 -40.65 21.19
N ASN A 345 -0.26 -41.11 20.38
CA ASN A 345 -0.39 -41.21 18.93
C ASN A 345 -0.74 -39.86 18.24
N ILE A 346 -0.07 -38.80 18.67
CA ILE A 346 -0.28 -37.47 18.10
C ILE A 346 0.20 -37.47 16.67
N ARG A 347 -0.67 -37.02 15.76
CA ARG A 347 -0.35 -36.71 14.34
C ARG A 347 -0.79 -35.30 14.00
N VAL A 348 0.06 -34.60 13.26
CA VAL A 348 -0.17 -33.22 12.83
C VAL A 348 0.09 -33.13 11.34
N ARG A 349 -0.97 -33.01 10.55
CA ARG A 349 -0.88 -32.72 9.13
C ARG A 349 -1.26 -31.28 8.88
N ILE A 350 -0.54 -30.63 7.97
CA ILE A 350 -0.80 -29.26 7.56
C ILE A 350 -0.99 -29.21 6.03
N ASP A 351 -2.06 -28.55 5.60
CA ASP A 351 -2.42 -28.40 4.21
C ASP A 351 -2.65 -26.91 3.89
N ASN A 352 -2.64 -26.57 2.59
CA ASN A 352 -2.98 -25.24 2.08
C ASN A 352 -2.15 -24.10 2.71
N VAL A 353 -0.85 -24.32 2.84
CA VAL A 353 0.06 -23.36 3.47
C VAL A 353 0.23 -22.13 2.56
N ARG A 354 -0.27 -20.98 3.01
CA ARG A 354 -0.07 -19.67 2.41
C ARG A 354 0.90 -18.88 3.26
N ILE A 355 1.97 -18.39 2.65
CA ILE A 355 3.02 -17.64 3.32
C ILE A 355 3.12 -16.26 2.68
N SER A 356 3.03 -15.23 3.50
CA SER A 356 3.41 -13.87 3.14
C SER A 356 4.61 -13.43 3.96
N THR A 357 5.56 -12.78 3.32
CA THR A 357 6.80 -12.31 3.92
C THR A 357 6.99 -10.82 3.69
N ALA A 358 7.51 -10.15 4.69
CA ALA A 358 8.03 -8.80 4.63
C ALA A 358 9.43 -8.81 5.24
N ALA A 359 10.20 -7.74 5.14
CA ALA A 359 11.62 -7.71 5.50
C ALA A 359 11.99 -8.41 6.84
N LYS A 360 11.17 -8.23 7.89
CA LYS A 360 11.38 -8.83 9.21
C LYS A 360 10.15 -9.53 9.79
N GLN A 361 9.05 -9.57 9.06
CA GLN A 361 7.80 -10.19 9.49
C GLN A 361 7.33 -11.21 8.46
N ALA A 362 6.70 -12.26 8.93
CA ALA A 362 6.05 -13.24 8.08
C ALA A 362 4.77 -13.74 8.72
N THR A 363 3.85 -14.16 7.88
CA THR A 363 2.63 -14.84 8.30
C THR A 363 2.49 -16.13 7.51
N ALA A 364 2.22 -17.22 8.22
CA ALA A 364 1.80 -18.48 7.61
C ALA A 364 0.37 -18.80 8.06
N ILE A 365 -0.51 -19.03 7.09
CA ILE A 365 -1.90 -19.46 7.29
C ILE A 365 -2.03 -20.82 6.63
N PHE A 366 -2.53 -21.80 7.37
CA PHE A 366 -2.70 -23.17 6.88
C PHE A 366 -3.84 -23.90 7.58
N ARG A 367 -4.35 -24.94 6.95
CA ARG A 367 -5.26 -25.85 7.60
C ARG A 367 -4.47 -26.90 8.37
N GLN A 368 -4.69 -26.99 9.68
CA GLN A 368 -4.09 -27.98 10.55
C GLN A 368 -5.11 -29.08 10.81
N HIS A 369 -4.68 -30.34 10.64
CA HIS A 369 -5.39 -31.51 11.08
C HIS A 369 -4.60 -32.13 12.25
N TYR A 370 -5.23 -32.17 13.40
CA TYR A 370 -4.68 -32.77 14.60
C TYR A 370 -5.44 -34.06 14.91
N SER A 371 -4.73 -35.11 15.25
CA SER A 371 -5.32 -36.34 15.81
C SER A 371 -4.46 -36.93 16.92
N SER A 372 -5.13 -37.43 17.93
CA SER A 372 -4.56 -38.22 19.03
C SER A 372 -5.56 -39.30 19.47
N ASN A 373 -5.20 -40.10 20.45
CA ASN A 373 -6.16 -41.03 21.07
C ASN A 373 -7.35 -40.34 21.75
N LEU A 374 -7.24 -39.03 22.08
CA LEU A 374 -8.27 -38.28 22.82
C LEU A 374 -9.09 -37.33 21.94
N LEU A 375 -8.50 -36.83 20.84
CA LEU A 375 -9.12 -35.75 20.06
C LEU A 375 -8.73 -35.86 18.60
N LYS A 376 -9.70 -35.64 17.71
CA LYS A 376 -9.49 -35.31 16.30
C LYS A 376 -10.08 -33.94 16.04
N SER A 377 -9.31 -33.04 15.48
CA SER A 377 -9.77 -31.68 15.14
C SER A 377 -9.10 -31.16 13.88
N SER A 378 -9.78 -30.24 13.20
CA SER A 378 -9.27 -29.52 12.06
C SER A 378 -9.65 -28.06 12.18
N GLY A 379 -8.73 -27.16 11.86
CA GLY A 379 -8.97 -25.72 11.89
C GLY A 379 -7.94 -24.95 11.08
N THR A 380 -8.25 -23.71 10.76
CA THR A 380 -7.31 -22.79 10.14
C THR A 380 -6.43 -22.20 11.23
N LYS A 381 -5.12 -22.38 11.09
CA LYS A 381 -4.12 -21.82 11.99
C LYS A 381 -3.36 -20.69 11.33
N LYS A 382 -3.11 -19.62 12.08
CA LYS A 382 -2.27 -18.50 11.72
C LYS A 382 -1.07 -18.43 12.64
N LEU A 383 0.13 -18.41 12.07
CA LEU A 383 1.39 -18.15 12.77
C LEU A 383 1.94 -16.80 12.29
N GLU A 384 2.19 -15.89 13.22
CA GLU A 384 2.87 -14.63 12.97
C GLU A 384 4.32 -14.75 13.44
N MET A 385 5.25 -14.32 12.61
CA MET A 385 6.69 -14.55 12.80
C MET A 385 7.48 -13.27 12.59
N ILE A 386 8.61 -13.19 13.28
CA ILE A 386 9.61 -12.15 13.10
C ILE A 386 10.97 -12.75 12.77
N LYS A 387 11.80 -12.02 12.05
CA LYS A 387 13.17 -12.41 11.77
C LYS A 387 14.10 -11.79 12.82
N MET A 388 14.71 -12.64 13.66
CA MET A 388 15.64 -12.27 14.73
C MET A 388 17.01 -12.87 14.41
N ASN A 389 18.05 -12.07 14.37
CA ASN A 389 19.44 -12.50 14.08
C ASN A 389 19.53 -13.47 12.88
N GLY A 390 18.85 -13.09 11.77
CA GLY A 390 18.81 -13.89 10.54
C GLY A 390 17.83 -15.07 10.54
N THR A 391 17.24 -15.43 11.68
CA THR A 391 16.37 -16.62 11.85
C THR A 391 14.93 -16.21 12.10
N TRP A 392 13.96 -16.88 11.45
CA TRP A 392 12.53 -16.70 11.69
C TRP A 392 12.09 -17.34 13.02
N LYS A 393 11.28 -16.63 13.79
CA LYS A 393 10.70 -17.08 15.06
C LYS A 393 9.24 -16.71 15.14
N ILE A 394 8.42 -17.61 15.72
CA ILE A 394 6.98 -17.40 15.94
C ILE A 394 6.79 -16.47 17.13
N VAL A 395 6.02 -15.40 16.97
CA VAL A 395 5.67 -14.44 18.04
C VAL A 395 4.22 -14.54 18.45
N ARG A 396 3.35 -15.07 17.58
CA ARG A 396 1.93 -15.29 17.89
C ARG A 396 1.40 -16.51 17.17
N GLU A 397 0.47 -17.19 17.80
CA GLU A 397 -0.25 -18.36 17.29
C GLU A 397 -1.74 -18.18 17.59
N SER A 398 -2.59 -18.32 16.57
CA SER A 398 -4.04 -18.24 16.69
C SER A 398 -4.74 -19.26 15.80
N ILE A 399 -5.96 -19.64 16.19
CA ILE A 399 -6.90 -20.45 15.40
C ILE A 399 -7.98 -19.48 14.93
N GLN A 400 -8.30 -19.57 13.64
CA GLN A 400 -9.36 -18.81 12.99
C GLN A 400 -10.60 -19.69 12.78
#